data_c351c0ef3afdf130f1af1b5381603794
#
_entry.id   c351c0ef3afdf130f1af1b5381603794
#
_cell.length_a   1.000
_cell.length_b   1.000
_cell.length_c   1.000
_cell.angle_alpha   90.00
_cell.angle_beta   90.00
_cell.angle_gamma   90.00
#
_symmetry.space_group_name_H-M   'P 1'
#
loop_
_entity.id
_entity.type
_entity.pdbx_description
1 polymer ?
#
loop_
_entity_poly.entity_id
_entity_poly.type
_entity_poly.pdbx_seq_one_letter_code
_entity_poly.pdbx_strand_id
1 'polypeptide(L)'
;MPDQPRVIALVATRFRADLLRRLLTSLASQTIRPLAAVVCDNGPDAATVEVTKQSSIHCELLSPGKNLGFGGGLASAGRHALEKFPDLSYLLIVDDDAVLAPQDLEKLLASAREYSAGCVAPFLIDATGKLQEVPEPVSWPLARAFRSAGQDLQKARSLAPSGYPMAWCIGPCLLVDQGTWLRAGPPRSDMLAFGDDVEFSLRLSAASPAWADPSVTVIHAPPVAKQPPSPSVPGLRPLSTDDTAHYRKFGMLLQNLAFTCVVSPRPRHLPLYLPGNVRRFLRTFGSNPANLLEVSRRLLLGFFGRPAGSAL
;
A
#
# COMPACT_ATOMS: atom_id res chain seq x y z
N MET A 1 1.93 30.62 -16.67
CA MET A 1 2.56 29.55 -15.87
C MET A 1 2.01 28.23 -16.38
N PRO A 2 2.80 27.18 -16.55
CA PRO A 2 2.21 25.88 -16.88
C PRO A 2 1.20 25.54 -15.79
N ASP A 3 0.04 25.04 -16.21
CA ASP A 3 -1.08 24.74 -15.34
C ASP A 3 -0.62 23.77 -14.23
N GLN A 4 -0.83 24.15 -12.96
CA GLN A 4 -0.41 23.28 -11.85
C GLN A 4 -1.18 21.96 -11.94
N PRO A 5 -0.51 20.80 -11.76
CA PRO A 5 -1.18 19.52 -11.86
C PRO A 5 -2.25 19.41 -10.77
N ARG A 6 -3.45 19.01 -11.16
CA ARG A 6 -4.59 18.82 -10.28
C ARG A 6 -4.51 17.45 -9.64
N VAL A 7 -4.09 17.39 -8.39
CA VAL A 7 -3.91 16.16 -7.62
C VAL A 7 -5.06 15.97 -6.65
N ILE A 8 -5.65 14.77 -6.61
CA ILE A 8 -6.63 14.35 -5.61
C ILE A 8 -6.02 13.25 -4.76
N ALA A 9 -6.00 13.43 -3.44
CA ALA A 9 -5.58 12.38 -2.52
C ALA A 9 -6.73 11.37 -2.29
N LEU A 10 -6.42 10.08 -2.33
CA LEU A 10 -7.35 8.98 -2.04
C LEU A 10 -6.92 8.30 -0.75
N VAL A 11 -7.82 8.23 0.22
CA VAL A 11 -7.56 7.68 1.55
C VAL A 11 -8.65 6.68 1.92
N ALA A 12 -8.26 5.48 2.37
CA ALA A 12 -9.16 4.55 3.04
C ALA A 12 -8.82 4.52 4.53
N THR A 13 -9.79 4.76 5.40
CA THR A 13 -9.59 4.77 6.86
C THR A 13 -10.64 3.93 7.57
N ARG A 14 -10.35 3.53 8.82
CA ARG A 14 -11.30 2.82 9.69
C ARG A 14 -10.91 2.96 11.15
N PHE A 15 -11.70 3.74 11.92
CA PHE A 15 -11.48 3.96 13.36
C PHE A 15 -10.07 4.47 13.71
N ARG A 16 -9.50 5.36 12.88
CA ARG A 16 -8.14 5.88 12.99
C ARG A 16 -8.08 7.40 12.82
N ALA A 17 -9.05 8.12 13.41
CA ALA A 17 -9.19 9.56 13.23
C ALA A 17 -7.91 10.35 13.54
N ASP A 18 -7.14 9.97 14.57
CA ASP A 18 -5.89 10.67 14.93
C ASP A 18 -4.80 10.51 13.87
N LEU A 19 -4.69 9.32 13.27
CA LEU A 19 -3.75 9.08 12.17
C LEU A 19 -4.17 9.86 10.93
N LEU A 20 -5.45 9.79 10.56
CA LEU A 20 -6.02 10.57 9.47
C LEU A 20 -5.76 12.08 9.65
N ARG A 21 -5.92 12.62 10.87
CA ARG A 21 -5.61 14.03 11.17
C ARG A 21 -4.15 14.37 10.81
N ARG A 22 -3.21 13.52 11.20
CA ARG A 22 -1.79 13.71 10.91
C ARG A 22 -1.52 13.68 9.40
N LEU A 23 -2.10 12.73 8.69
CA LEU A 23 -2.01 12.66 7.23
C LEU A 23 -2.56 13.95 6.59
N LEU A 24 -3.80 14.35 6.90
CA LEU A 24 -4.44 15.52 6.31
C LEU A 24 -3.64 16.80 6.60
N THR A 25 -3.03 16.92 7.79
CA THR A 25 -2.13 18.01 8.13
C THR A 25 -0.88 17.99 7.25
N SER A 26 -0.28 16.82 7.00
CA SER A 26 0.89 16.69 6.13
C SER A 26 0.56 17.03 4.67
N LEU A 27 -0.63 16.65 4.18
CA LEU A 27 -1.11 17.02 2.84
C LEU A 27 -1.37 18.51 2.70
N ALA A 28 -1.92 19.15 3.73
CA ALA A 28 -2.16 20.59 3.76
C ALA A 28 -0.86 21.42 3.78
N SER A 29 0.24 20.82 4.28
CA SER A 29 1.57 21.48 4.36
C SER A 29 2.40 21.31 3.09
N GLN A 30 1.93 20.58 2.07
CA GLN A 30 2.69 20.38 0.83
C GLN A 30 2.90 21.70 0.07
N THR A 31 4.09 21.85 -0.55
CA THR A 31 4.40 22.97 -1.46
C THR A 31 3.46 22.98 -2.67
N ILE A 32 3.17 21.81 -3.22
CA ILE A 32 2.08 21.59 -4.19
C ILE A 32 0.98 20.84 -3.44
N ARG A 33 -0.06 21.55 -3.03
CA ARG A 33 -1.17 20.97 -2.27
C ARG A 33 -2.08 20.15 -3.16
N PRO A 34 -2.54 18.97 -2.74
CA PRO A 34 -3.67 18.33 -3.39
C PRO A 34 -4.89 19.25 -3.38
N LEU A 35 -5.67 19.22 -4.45
CA LEU A 35 -6.90 20.01 -4.57
C LEU A 35 -7.95 19.58 -3.54
N ALA A 36 -8.02 18.27 -3.29
CA ALA A 36 -8.90 17.68 -2.29
C ALA A 36 -8.35 16.34 -1.80
N ALA A 37 -8.87 15.86 -0.68
CA ALA A 37 -8.75 14.49 -0.21
C ALA A 37 -10.13 13.80 -0.26
N VAL A 38 -10.24 12.68 -0.96
CA VAL A 38 -11.42 11.82 -0.92
C VAL A 38 -11.15 10.72 0.10
N VAL A 39 -11.85 10.78 1.21
CA VAL A 39 -11.68 9.87 2.35
C VAL A 39 -12.82 8.85 2.35
N CYS A 40 -12.52 7.57 2.20
CA CYS A 40 -13.49 6.48 2.38
C CYS A 40 -13.38 5.94 3.81
N ASP A 41 -14.41 6.20 4.63
CA ASP A 41 -14.52 5.70 6.00
C ASP A 41 -15.19 4.32 6.01
N ASN A 42 -14.37 3.28 6.14
CA ASN A 42 -14.76 1.88 6.21
C ASN A 42 -15.39 1.47 7.56
N GLY A 43 -15.50 2.38 8.50
CA GLY A 43 -16.15 2.17 9.81
C GLY A 43 -16.73 3.48 10.29
N PRO A 44 -18.07 3.71 10.16
CA PRO A 44 -18.70 4.96 10.53
C PRO A 44 -18.25 5.43 11.91
N ASP A 45 -17.54 6.56 11.96
CA ASP A 45 -16.92 7.11 13.17
C ASP A 45 -17.09 8.62 13.22
N ALA A 46 -17.74 9.10 14.27
CA ALA A 46 -17.96 10.53 14.47
C ALA A 46 -16.63 11.33 14.54
N ALA A 47 -15.56 10.71 15.07
CA ALA A 47 -14.24 11.34 15.12
C ALA A 47 -13.65 11.53 13.71
N THR A 48 -13.84 10.59 12.80
CA THR A 48 -13.45 10.71 11.39
C THR A 48 -14.19 11.85 10.70
N VAL A 49 -15.50 11.97 10.93
CA VAL A 49 -16.32 13.08 10.41
C VAL A 49 -15.79 14.43 10.90
N GLU A 50 -15.47 14.54 12.19
CA GLU A 50 -14.95 15.78 12.77
C GLU A 50 -13.57 16.15 12.21
N VAL A 51 -12.67 15.17 12.07
CA VAL A 51 -11.34 15.38 11.50
C VAL A 51 -11.42 15.89 10.06
N THR A 52 -12.30 15.33 9.24
CA THR A 52 -12.46 15.77 7.84
C THR A 52 -13.06 17.17 7.75
N LYS A 53 -14.01 17.55 8.63
CA LYS A 53 -14.58 18.89 8.69
C LYS A 53 -13.58 19.96 9.14
N GLN A 54 -12.69 19.63 10.07
CA GLN A 54 -11.68 20.55 10.62
C GLN A 54 -10.41 20.65 9.76
N SER A 55 -10.31 19.84 8.72
CA SER A 55 -9.14 19.82 7.86
C SER A 55 -8.95 21.13 7.09
N SER A 56 -7.71 21.58 6.95
CA SER A 56 -7.34 22.74 6.12
C SER A 56 -7.20 22.40 4.62
N ILE A 57 -7.38 21.14 4.24
CA ILE A 57 -7.57 20.71 2.86
C ILE A 57 -9.02 20.30 2.67
N HIS A 58 -9.59 20.61 1.51
CA HIS A 58 -10.95 20.17 1.18
C HIS A 58 -11.07 18.65 1.25
N CYS A 59 -12.03 18.14 2.03
CA CYS A 59 -12.28 16.71 2.18
C CYS A 59 -13.67 16.32 1.67
N GLU A 60 -13.72 15.32 0.79
CA GLU A 60 -14.93 14.60 0.41
C GLU A 60 -14.98 13.30 1.22
N LEU A 61 -15.94 13.19 2.13
CA LEU A 61 -16.07 12.01 3.00
C LEU A 61 -17.12 11.05 2.44
N LEU A 62 -16.70 9.82 2.18
CA LEU A 62 -17.56 8.71 1.76
C LEU A 62 -17.73 7.75 2.93
N SER A 63 -19.01 7.45 3.27
CA SER A 63 -19.35 6.48 4.33
C SER A 63 -20.21 5.38 3.74
N PRO A 64 -19.63 4.28 3.24
CA PRO A 64 -20.38 3.23 2.54
C PRO A 64 -21.26 2.37 3.44
N GLY A 65 -21.27 2.59 4.75
CA GLY A 65 -22.06 1.85 5.74
C GLY A 65 -21.57 0.42 6.03
N LYS A 66 -20.50 -0.01 5.36
CA LYS A 66 -19.85 -1.31 5.56
C LYS A 66 -18.35 -1.22 5.29
N ASN A 67 -17.59 -2.17 5.83
CA ASN A 67 -16.17 -2.26 5.55
C ASN A 67 -15.93 -2.86 4.14
N LEU A 68 -15.40 -2.04 3.23
CA LEU A 68 -15.04 -2.44 1.86
C LEU A 68 -13.61 -2.99 1.76
N GLY A 69 -12.84 -2.99 2.85
CA GLY A 69 -11.39 -3.22 2.81
C GLY A 69 -10.63 -2.03 2.22
N PHE A 70 -9.31 -2.16 2.16
CA PHE A 70 -8.45 -1.10 1.62
C PHE A 70 -8.72 -0.89 0.12
N GLY A 71 -8.59 -1.94 -0.70
CA GLY A 71 -8.81 -1.86 -2.15
C GLY A 71 -10.22 -1.38 -2.53
N GLY A 72 -11.26 -1.88 -1.85
CA GLY A 72 -12.64 -1.45 -2.08
C GLY A 72 -12.90 0.00 -1.67
N GLY A 73 -12.29 0.46 -0.58
CA GLY A 73 -12.35 1.85 -0.13
C GLY A 73 -11.69 2.79 -1.15
N LEU A 74 -10.48 2.46 -1.61
CA LEU A 74 -9.78 3.23 -2.64
C LEU A 74 -10.51 3.22 -4.00
N ALA A 75 -11.10 2.09 -4.38
CA ALA A 75 -11.90 2.01 -5.62
C ALA A 75 -13.12 2.93 -5.55
N SER A 76 -13.77 3.00 -4.39
CA SER A 76 -14.89 3.91 -4.14
C SER A 76 -14.44 5.39 -4.18
N ALA A 77 -13.34 5.70 -3.49
CA ALA A 77 -12.76 7.04 -3.47
C ALA A 77 -12.30 7.49 -4.86
N GLY A 78 -11.64 6.60 -5.63
CA GLY A 78 -11.17 6.91 -6.98
C GLY A 78 -12.31 7.17 -7.96
N ARG A 79 -13.41 6.40 -7.88
CA ARG A 79 -14.62 6.65 -8.69
C ARG A 79 -15.20 8.02 -8.38
N HIS A 80 -15.39 8.33 -7.10
CA HIS A 80 -15.89 9.63 -6.68
C HIS A 80 -14.98 10.79 -7.14
N ALA A 81 -13.65 10.61 -7.02
CA ALA A 81 -12.69 11.60 -7.48
C ALA A 81 -12.80 11.89 -8.99
N LEU A 82 -12.91 10.84 -9.81
CA LEU A 82 -13.06 10.98 -11.26
C LEU A 82 -14.38 11.63 -11.66
N GLU A 83 -15.47 11.34 -10.95
CA GLU A 83 -16.78 11.94 -11.19
C GLU A 83 -16.83 13.43 -10.76
N LYS A 84 -16.27 13.74 -9.59
CA LYS A 84 -16.31 15.08 -9.00
C LYS A 84 -15.29 16.05 -9.59
N PHE A 85 -14.11 15.51 -10.01
CA PHE A 85 -12.98 16.29 -10.53
C PHE A 85 -12.53 15.72 -11.89
N PRO A 86 -13.32 15.91 -12.96
CA PRO A 86 -13.08 15.25 -14.26
C PRO A 86 -11.76 15.67 -14.92
N ASP A 87 -11.24 16.83 -14.58
CA ASP A 87 -9.97 17.41 -15.07
C ASP A 87 -8.80 17.18 -14.12
N LEU A 88 -8.90 16.24 -13.16
CA LEU A 88 -7.76 15.84 -12.34
C LEU A 88 -6.63 15.27 -13.22
N SER A 89 -5.38 15.53 -12.82
CA SER A 89 -4.20 15.02 -13.53
C SER A 89 -3.65 13.76 -12.87
N TYR A 90 -3.66 13.73 -11.54
CA TYR A 90 -3.08 12.66 -10.74
C TYR A 90 -3.97 12.29 -9.54
N LEU A 91 -3.89 11.03 -9.16
CA LEU A 91 -4.41 10.48 -7.91
C LEU A 91 -3.22 10.18 -7.01
N LEU A 92 -3.22 10.72 -5.79
CA LEU A 92 -2.27 10.37 -4.74
C LEU A 92 -2.94 9.36 -3.80
N ILE A 93 -2.63 8.08 -3.97
CA ILE A 93 -3.06 7.03 -3.06
C ILE A 93 -2.20 7.12 -1.82
N VAL A 94 -2.80 7.19 -0.64
CA VAL A 94 -2.05 7.37 0.60
C VAL A 94 -2.78 6.74 1.79
N ASP A 95 -2.05 5.99 2.62
CA ASP A 95 -2.60 5.36 3.84
C ASP A 95 -2.87 6.40 4.93
N ASP A 96 -3.86 6.14 5.77
CA ASP A 96 -4.27 7.04 6.86
C ASP A 96 -3.19 7.23 7.94
N ASP A 97 -2.16 6.37 7.98
CA ASP A 97 -1.01 6.44 8.89
C ASP A 97 0.31 6.89 8.21
N ALA A 98 0.23 7.35 6.98
CA ALA A 98 1.36 7.95 6.28
C ALA A 98 1.54 9.44 6.65
N VAL A 99 2.80 9.91 6.61
CA VAL A 99 3.13 11.33 6.78
C VAL A 99 4.16 11.73 5.73
N LEU A 100 3.83 12.75 4.95
CA LEU A 100 4.66 13.30 3.89
C LEU A 100 5.40 14.55 4.39
N ALA A 101 6.66 14.72 3.98
CA ALA A 101 7.38 15.98 4.15
C ALA A 101 6.86 17.04 3.15
N PRO A 102 7.01 18.36 3.43
CA PRO A 102 6.37 19.43 2.65
C PRO A 102 6.64 19.43 1.15
N GLN A 103 7.77 18.88 0.68
CA GLN A 103 8.15 18.86 -0.74
C GLN A 103 7.94 17.49 -1.42
N ASP A 104 7.38 16.51 -0.72
CA ASP A 104 7.34 15.14 -1.23
C ASP A 104 6.43 15.01 -2.46
N LEU A 105 5.26 15.62 -2.45
CA LEU A 105 4.38 15.58 -3.60
C LEU A 105 4.97 16.31 -4.81
N GLU A 106 5.65 17.44 -4.60
CA GLU A 106 6.35 18.16 -5.67
C GLU A 106 7.43 17.29 -6.33
N LYS A 107 8.23 16.57 -5.53
CA LYS A 107 9.26 15.65 -6.03
C LYS A 107 8.65 14.46 -6.78
N LEU A 108 7.59 13.84 -6.24
CA LEU A 108 6.90 12.75 -6.95
C LEU A 108 6.35 13.21 -8.31
N LEU A 109 5.78 14.41 -8.38
CA LEU A 109 5.32 15.02 -9.64
C LEU A 109 6.46 15.33 -10.60
N ALA A 110 7.60 15.78 -10.09
CA ALA A 110 8.81 16.01 -10.89
C ALA A 110 9.31 14.69 -11.50
N SER A 111 9.42 13.63 -10.70
CA SER A 111 9.81 12.29 -11.17
C SER A 111 8.83 11.73 -12.20
N ALA A 112 7.51 11.92 -11.99
CA ALA A 112 6.50 11.48 -12.98
C ALA A 112 6.73 12.13 -14.35
N ARG A 113 7.06 13.41 -14.37
CA ARG A 113 7.35 14.15 -15.61
C ARG A 113 8.69 13.75 -16.22
N GLU A 114 9.78 13.73 -15.42
CA GLU A 114 11.14 13.44 -15.88
C GLU A 114 11.24 12.07 -16.53
N TYR A 115 10.64 11.06 -15.90
CA TYR A 115 10.70 9.67 -16.38
C TYR A 115 9.50 9.25 -17.21
N SER A 116 8.59 10.19 -17.55
CA SER A 116 7.32 9.89 -18.23
C SER A 116 6.59 8.72 -17.57
N ALA A 117 6.61 8.70 -16.23
CA ALA A 117 6.06 7.60 -15.44
C ALA A 117 4.59 7.84 -15.12
N GLY A 118 3.76 6.86 -15.45
CA GLY A 118 2.34 6.90 -15.10
C GLY A 118 2.07 6.56 -13.63
N CYS A 119 3.12 6.09 -12.91
CA CYS A 119 3.01 5.80 -11.50
C CYS A 119 4.38 5.97 -10.83
N VAL A 120 4.43 6.64 -9.67
CA VAL A 120 5.65 6.91 -8.91
C VAL A 120 5.45 6.57 -7.43
N ALA A 121 6.38 5.79 -6.87
CA ALA A 121 6.36 5.40 -5.46
C ALA A 121 7.61 5.89 -4.71
N PRO A 122 7.50 6.38 -3.46
CA PRO A 122 8.60 6.74 -2.60
C PRO A 122 9.21 5.53 -1.90
N PHE A 123 10.31 5.73 -1.17
CA PHE A 123 10.76 4.83 -0.14
C PHE A 123 9.94 5.03 1.14
N LEU A 124 9.73 3.96 1.91
CA LEU A 124 9.01 4.01 3.17
C LEU A 124 9.98 3.89 4.34
N ILE A 125 9.80 4.76 5.32
CA ILE A 125 10.59 4.76 6.57
C ILE A 125 9.66 4.67 7.77
N ASP A 126 10.18 4.16 8.87
CA ASP A 126 9.49 4.23 10.16
C ASP A 126 9.66 5.61 10.83
N ALA A 127 8.98 5.81 11.95
CA ALA A 127 9.07 7.06 12.73
C ALA A 127 10.48 7.34 13.30
N THR A 128 11.41 6.36 13.26
CA THR A 128 12.81 6.53 13.67
C THR A 128 13.73 6.84 12.50
N GLY A 129 13.21 6.91 11.26
CA GLY A 129 13.96 7.16 10.04
C GLY A 129 14.62 5.91 9.44
N LYS A 130 14.34 4.71 9.97
CA LYS A 130 14.85 3.46 9.39
C LYS A 130 14.03 3.06 8.17
N LEU A 131 14.72 2.54 7.16
CA LEU A 131 14.06 2.00 5.97
C LEU A 131 13.15 0.82 6.35
N GLN A 132 11.88 0.91 5.97
CA GLN A 132 10.91 -0.17 6.10
C GLN A 132 10.77 -0.94 4.80
N GLU A 133 10.59 -0.23 3.69
CA GLU A 133 10.29 -0.82 2.40
C GLU A 133 10.81 0.05 1.25
N VAL A 134 11.17 -0.60 0.16
CA VAL A 134 11.44 0.04 -1.14
C VAL A 134 10.53 -0.58 -2.20
N PRO A 135 10.07 0.18 -3.20
CA PRO A 135 9.39 -0.40 -4.35
C PRO A 135 10.26 -1.48 -5.00
N GLU A 136 9.66 -2.60 -5.37
CA GLU A 136 10.41 -3.71 -5.95
C GLU A 136 10.95 -3.36 -7.33
N PRO A 137 12.28 -3.42 -7.57
CA PRO A 137 12.85 -3.12 -8.87
C PRO A 137 12.46 -4.14 -9.95
N VAL A 138 12.38 -3.69 -11.19
CA VAL A 138 12.32 -4.58 -12.35
C VAL A 138 13.60 -5.43 -12.45
N SER A 139 14.73 -4.87 -12.05
CA SER A 139 16.05 -5.52 -12.07
C SER A 139 16.24 -6.43 -10.86
N TRP A 140 16.35 -7.75 -11.08
CA TRP A 140 16.62 -8.71 -10.01
C TRP A 140 17.95 -8.51 -9.27
N PRO A 141 19.08 -8.16 -9.93
CA PRO A 141 20.32 -7.80 -9.23
C PRO A 141 20.11 -6.62 -8.26
N LEU A 142 19.37 -5.57 -8.67
CA LEU A 142 19.08 -4.41 -7.83
C LEU A 142 18.17 -4.82 -6.65
N ALA A 143 17.15 -5.64 -6.88
CA ALA A 143 16.29 -6.18 -5.84
C ALA A 143 17.08 -6.98 -4.77
N ARG A 144 18.08 -7.75 -5.19
CA ARG A 144 18.98 -8.44 -4.26
C ARG A 144 19.88 -7.47 -3.49
N ALA A 145 20.37 -6.43 -4.14
CA ALA A 145 21.19 -5.40 -3.49
C ALA A 145 20.40 -4.66 -2.40
N PHE A 146 19.15 -4.28 -2.65
CA PHE A 146 18.27 -3.67 -1.64
C PHE A 146 18.03 -4.60 -0.44
N ARG A 147 17.79 -5.88 -0.67
CA ARG A 147 17.68 -6.85 0.43
C ARG A 147 18.93 -6.91 1.30
N SER A 148 20.12 -6.74 0.70
CA SER A 148 21.40 -6.69 1.41
C SER A 148 21.64 -5.35 2.11
N ALA A 149 20.95 -4.28 1.72
CA ALA A 149 20.99 -3.00 2.42
C ALA A 149 20.22 -3.06 3.76
N GLY A 150 19.24 -3.98 3.87
CA GLY A 150 18.42 -4.12 5.07
C GLY A 150 17.63 -2.86 5.37
N GLN A 151 17.73 -2.34 6.61
CA GLN A 151 17.04 -1.14 7.07
C GLN A 151 17.87 0.17 6.92
N ASP A 152 18.99 0.10 6.24
CA ASP A 152 19.87 1.26 6.04
C ASP A 152 19.39 2.09 4.83
N LEU A 153 18.73 3.21 5.14
CA LEU A 153 18.20 4.14 4.15
C LEU A 153 19.30 4.74 3.25
N GLN A 154 20.47 5.12 3.82
CA GLN A 154 21.54 5.74 3.05
C GLN A 154 22.17 4.76 2.08
N LYS A 155 22.41 3.53 2.53
CA LYS A 155 22.87 2.44 1.68
C LYS A 155 21.86 2.13 0.58
N ALA A 156 20.56 2.07 0.89
CA ALA A 156 19.53 1.86 -0.13
C ALA A 156 19.52 2.98 -1.17
N ARG A 157 19.58 4.25 -0.75
CA ARG A 157 19.65 5.40 -1.66
C ARG A 157 20.89 5.36 -2.57
N SER A 158 22.04 4.95 -2.05
CA SER A 158 23.28 4.87 -2.84
C SER A 158 23.25 3.82 -3.95
N LEU A 159 22.37 2.81 -3.85
CA LEU A 159 22.21 1.78 -4.88
C LEU A 159 21.52 2.30 -6.16
N ALA A 160 20.66 3.30 -6.03
CA ALA A 160 19.93 3.88 -7.14
C ALA A 160 19.57 5.36 -6.86
N PRO A 161 20.58 6.27 -6.84
CA PRO A 161 20.38 7.65 -6.37
C PRO A 161 19.39 8.46 -7.23
N SER A 162 19.28 8.14 -8.52
CA SER A 162 18.33 8.78 -9.46
C SER A 162 16.99 8.05 -9.57
N GLY A 163 16.75 7.00 -8.76
CA GLY A 163 15.58 6.16 -8.89
C GLY A 163 15.73 5.01 -9.88
N TYR A 164 14.64 4.26 -10.06
CA TYR A 164 14.66 3.06 -10.92
C TYR A 164 13.25 2.63 -11.37
N PRO A 165 13.15 1.90 -12.51
CA PRO A 165 11.91 1.27 -12.92
C PRO A 165 11.44 0.24 -11.88
N MET A 166 10.25 0.43 -11.33
CA MET A 166 9.67 -0.50 -10.35
C MET A 166 8.74 -1.52 -11.01
N ALA A 167 8.70 -2.70 -10.44
CA ALA A 167 7.78 -3.76 -10.82
C ALA A 167 6.44 -3.65 -10.06
N TRP A 168 6.52 -3.43 -8.74
CA TRP A 168 5.40 -3.26 -7.83
C TRP A 168 5.85 -2.58 -6.54
N CYS A 169 4.90 -2.12 -5.74
CA CYS A 169 5.15 -1.57 -4.41
C CYS A 169 4.05 -1.97 -3.44
N ILE A 170 4.30 -1.80 -2.15
CA ILE A 170 3.25 -1.77 -1.13
C ILE A 170 2.62 -0.38 -1.05
N GLY A 171 1.37 -0.30 -0.56
CA GLY A 171 0.45 0.79 -0.77
C GLY A 171 0.52 2.10 0.00
N PRO A 172 1.41 2.34 1.03
CA PRO A 172 1.28 3.52 1.87
C PRO A 172 1.39 4.88 1.18
N CYS A 173 2.03 4.96 0.00
CA CYS A 173 2.02 6.17 -0.82
C CYS A 173 2.32 5.83 -2.28
N LEU A 174 1.48 6.31 -3.21
CA LEU A 174 1.65 6.08 -4.64
C LEU A 174 1.00 7.21 -5.43
N LEU A 175 1.76 7.91 -6.26
CA LEU A 175 1.24 8.87 -7.22
C LEU A 175 0.92 8.16 -8.53
N VAL A 176 -0.30 8.33 -9.08
CA VAL A 176 -0.77 7.68 -10.31
C VAL A 176 -1.41 8.71 -11.23
N ASP A 177 -1.00 8.81 -12.50
CA ASP A 177 -1.70 9.65 -13.46
C ASP A 177 -3.09 9.08 -13.81
N GLN A 178 -4.02 9.98 -14.14
CA GLN A 178 -5.40 9.61 -14.46
C GLN A 178 -5.51 8.54 -15.57
N GLY A 179 -4.72 8.69 -16.63
CA GLY A 179 -4.75 7.76 -17.76
C GLY A 179 -4.28 6.36 -17.37
N THR A 180 -3.25 6.25 -16.53
CA THR A 180 -2.76 4.97 -16.01
C THR A 180 -3.80 4.32 -15.10
N TRP A 181 -4.43 5.10 -14.20
CA TRP A 181 -5.54 4.59 -13.39
C TRP A 181 -6.68 4.02 -14.26
N LEU A 182 -7.09 4.76 -15.28
CA LEU A 182 -8.18 4.31 -16.16
C LEU A 182 -7.82 3.05 -16.94
N ARG A 183 -6.58 2.91 -17.42
CA ARG A 183 -6.12 1.70 -18.14
C ARG A 183 -5.96 0.50 -17.21
N ALA A 184 -5.42 0.70 -16.01
CA ALA A 184 -5.24 -0.38 -15.02
C ALA A 184 -6.57 -0.80 -14.37
N GLY A 185 -7.57 0.09 -14.35
CA GLY A 185 -8.77 -0.05 -13.55
C GLY A 185 -8.53 0.16 -12.05
N PRO A 186 -9.58 0.26 -11.23
CA PRO A 186 -9.45 0.52 -9.79
C PRO A 186 -8.81 -0.67 -9.04
N PRO A 187 -8.36 -0.48 -7.78
CA PRO A 187 -7.99 -1.58 -6.89
C PRO A 187 -9.13 -2.60 -6.74
N ARG A 188 -8.77 -3.86 -6.53
CA ARG A 188 -9.74 -4.95 -6.40
C ARG A 188 -10.47 -4.89 -5.06
N SER A 189 -11.80 -4.90 -5.11
CA SER A 189 -12.65 -4.92 -3.90
C SER A 189 -12.87 -6.34 -3.33
N ASP A 190 -12.51 -7.38 -4.07
CA ASP A 190 -12.59 -8.79 -3.64
C ASP A 190 -11.33 -9.27 -2.91
N MET A 191 -10.29 -8.42 -2.81
CA MET A 191 -9.12 -8.61 -1.95
C MET A 191 -9.27 -7.71 -0.72
N LEU A 192 -9.71 -8.29 0.41
CA LEU A 192 -10.06 -7.50 1.58
C LEU A 192 -8.85 -6.82 2.25
N ALA A 193 -7.70 -7.48 2.27
CA ALA A 193 -6.45 -6.98 2.83
C ALA A 193 -5.24 -7.83 2.40
N PHE A 194 -4.03 -7.22 2.47
CA PHE A 194 -2.73 -7.84 2.22
C PHE A 194 -2.49 -8.39 0.80
N GLY A 195 -1.68 -7.67 0.06
CA GLY A 195 -1.27 -8.01 -1.30
C GLY A 195 -2.21 -7.46 -2.37
N ASP A 196 -3.28 -6.76 -2.00
CA ASP A 196 -4.12 -5.97 -2.88
C ASP A 196 -3.34 -4.79 -3.48
N ASP A 197 -2.47 -4.16 -2.70
CA ASP A 197 -1.51 -3.15 -3.12
C ASP A 197 -0.50 -3.68 -4.16
N VAL A 198 0.07 -4.87 -3.91
CA VAL A 198 0.98 -5.54 -4.84
C VAL A 198 0.27 -5.88 -6.15
N GLU A 199 -0.93 -6.45 -6.10
CA GLU A 199 -1.74 -6.76 -7.29
C GLU A 199 -2.04 -5.50 -8.10
N PHE A 200 -2.46 -4.45 -7.41
CA PHE A 200 -2.81 -3.19 -8.07
C PHE A 200 -1.60 -2.51 -8.70
N SER A 201 -0.48 -2.40 -7.98
CA SER A 201 0.74 -1.78 -8.50
C SER A 201 1.36 -2.57 -9.66
N LEU A 202 1.22 -3.90 -9.70
CA LEU A 202 1.58 -4.72 -10.86
C LEU A 202 0.71 -4.37 -12.10
N ARG A 203 -0.59 -4.14 -11.93
CA ARG A 203 -1.46 -3.70 -13.04
C ARG A 203 -1.07 -2.30 -13.51
N LEU A 204 -0.78 -1.38 -12.59
CA LEU A 204 -0.30 -0.04 -12.93
C LEU A 204 1.01 -0.10 -13.73
N SER A 205 1.99 -0.89 -13.28
CA SER A 205 3.28 -1.06 -13.97
C SER A 205 3.18 -1.80 -15.30
N ALA A 206 2.10 -2.55 -15.52
CA ALA A 206 1.79 -3.14 -16.82
C ALA A 206 1.12 -2.15 -17.78
N ALA A 207 0.37 -1.18 -17.24
CA ALA A 207 -0.38 -0.19 -18.00
C ALA A 207 0.47 1.03 -18.41
N SER A 208 1.54 1.35 -17.66
CA SER A 208 2.43 2.50 -17.92
C SER A 208 3.81 2.28 -17.31
N PRO A 209 4.88 3.02 -17.72
CA PRO A 209 6.12 3.06 -16.98
C PRO A 209 5.87 3.43 -15.52
N ALA A 210 6.51 2.70 -14.61
CA ALA A 210 6.40 2.89 -13.17
C ALA A 210 7.79 3.13 -12.57
N TRP A 211 7.90 4.11 -11.68
CA TRP A 211 9.18 4.61 -11.18
C TRP A 211 9.23 4.63 -9.65
N ALA A 212 10.36 4.27 -9.08
CA ALA A 212 10.65 4.44 -7.65
C ALA A 212 11.56 5.65 -7.47
N ASP A 213 11.18 6.57 -6.58
CA ASP A 213 11.94 7.79 -6.27
C ASP A 213 12.54 7.71 -4.85
N PRO A 214 13.85 7.42 -4.70
CA PRO A 214 14.52 7.35 -3.40
C PRO A 214 14.77 8.72 -2.77
N SER A 215 14.59 9.82 -3.50
CA SER A 215 14.70 11.17 -2.96
C SER A 215 13.52 11.54 -2.05
N VAL A 216 12.40 10.84 -2.23
CA VAL A 216 11.20 10.96 -1.41
C VAL A 216 11.14 9.82 -0.39
N THR A 217 10.92 10.18 0.88
CA THR A 217 10.71 9.20 1.95
C THR A 217 9.46 9.53 2.73
N VAL A 218 8.49 8.63 2.67
CA VAL A 218 7.24 8.78 3.42
C VAL A 218 7.34 8.00 4.73
N ILE A 219 7.01 8.67 5.83
CA ILE A 219 6.90 8.01 7.13
C ILE A 219 5.63 7.16 7.12
N HIS A 220 5.79 5.86 7.26
CA HIS A 220 4.69 4.93 7.49
C HIS A 220 4.79 4.45 8.94
N ALA A 221 3.97 5.04 9.79
CA ALA A 221 3.93 4.74 11.20
C ALA A 221 2.62 4.00 11.52
N PRO A 222 2.55 2.69 11.25
CA PRO A 222 1.39 1.91 11.67
C PRO A 222 1.18 2.12 13.17
N PRO A 223 -0.08 2.09 13.66
CA PRO A 223 -0.34 2.21 15.09
C PRO A 223 0.58 1.23 15.80
N VAL A 224 1.21 1.69 16.89
CA VAL A 224 2.09 0.85 17.70
C VAL A 224 1.30 -0.39 18.06
N ALA A 225 1.41 -1.43 17.25
CA ALA A 225 0.91 -2.74 17.63
C ALA A 225 1.54 -3.02 18.98
N LYS A 226 0.74 -3.28 20.00
CA LYS A 226 1.23 -3.84 21.26
C LYS A 226 2.28 -4.84 20.85
N GLN A 227 3.54 -4.64 21.26
CA GLN A 227 4.66 -5.48 20.85
C GLN A 227 4.19 -6.93 20.84
N PRO A 228 4.41 -7.67 19.75
CA PRO A 228 4.12 -9.09 19.79
C PRO A 228 4.82 -9.64 21.03
N PRO A 229 4.17 -10.45 21.84
CA PRO A 229 4.81 -11.05 23.00
C PRO A 229 6.14 -11.65 22.53
N SER A 230 7.22 -11.38 23.26
CA SER A 230 8.56 -11.94 23.00
C SER A 230 8.43 -13.37 22.50
N PRO A 231 9.24 -13.83 21.54
CA PRO A 231 9.11 -15.15 20.96
C PRO A 231 9.31 -16.20 22.06
N SER A 232 8.24 -16.50 22.78
CA SER A 232 8.17 -17.70 23.59
C SER A 232 8.07 -18.85 22.59
N VAL A 233 8.95 -19.82 22.74
CA VAL A 233 9.02 -21.04 21.94
C VAL A 233 7.62 -21.54 21.61
N PRO A 234 7.23 -21.65 20.33
CA PRO A 234 5.89 -22.06 19.95
C PRO A 234 5.75 -23.58 20.17
N GLY A 235 5.16 -23.93 21.23
CA GLY A 235 4.75 -25.28 21.50
C GLY A 235 3.78 -25.27 22.67
N LEU A 236 2.48 -25.42 22.40
CA LEU A 236 1.47 -25.77 23.42
C LEU A 236 0.68 -24.64 24.11
N ARG A 237 0.66 -23.42 23.65
CA ARG A 237 -0.35 -22.47 24.11
C ARG A 237 -1.52 -22.36 23.13
N PRO A 238 -2.78 -22.28 23.59
CA PRO A 238 -3.87 -21.82 22.75
C PRO A 238 -3.51 -20.44 22.21
N LEU A 239 -3.65 -20.22 20.87
CA LEU A 239 -3.41 -18.94 20.25
C LEU A 239 -4.27 -17.88 20.94
N SER A 240 -3.68 -16.76 21.36
CA SER A 240 -4.44 -15.60 21.84
C SER A 240 -5.33 -15.06 20.70
N THR A 241 -6.32 -14.21 21.00
CA THR A 241 -7.13 -13.55 19.96
C THR A 241 -6.26 -12.75 18.99
N ASP A 242 -5.19 -12.13 19.47
CA ASP A 242 -4.21 -11.41 18.64
C ASP A 242 -3.40 -12.37 17.75
N ASP A 243 -3.01 -13.54 18.27
CA ASP A 243 -2.33 -14.58 17.49
C ASP A 243 -3.23 -15.15 16.41
N THR A 244 -4.52 -15.34 16.70
CA THR A 244 -5.52 -15.83 15.73
C THR A 244 -5.73 -14.82 14.61
N ALA A 245 -5.81 -13.52 14.93
CA ALA A 245 -5.93 -12.46 13.93
C ALA A 245 -4.68 -12.40 13.06
N HIS A 246 -3.49 -12.51 13.65
CA HIS A 246 -2.23 -12.52 12.93
C HIS A 246 -2.07 -13.75 12.02
N TYR A 247 -2.46 -14.93 12.50
CA TYR A 247 -2.52 -16.17 11.73
C TYR A 247 -3.41 -16.04 10.49
N ARG A 248 -4.63 -15.51 10.65
CA ARG A 248 -5.57 -15.27 9.55
C ARG A 248 -5.00 -14.29 8.52
N LYS A 249 -4.44 -13.17 8.98
CA LYS A 249 -3.82 -12.15 8.12
C LYS A 249 -2.70 -12.74 7.26
N PHE A 250 -1.81 -13.55 7.85
CA PHE A 250 -0.74 -14.20 7.12
C PHE A 250 -1.24 -15.22 6.10
N GLY A 251 -2.28 -15.98 6.45
CA GLY A 251 -2.94 -16.90 5.53
C GLY A 251 -3.55 -16.16 4.33
N MET A 252 -4.19 -15.00 4.58
CA MET A 252 -4.72 -14.15 3.51
C MET A 252 -3.62 -13.63 2.59
N LEU A 253 -2.48 -13.17 3.15
CA LEU A 253 -1.33 -12.75 2.36
C LEU A 253 -0.84 -13.85 1.43
N LEU A 254 -0.66 -15.09 1.93
CA LEU A 254 -0.23 -16.22 1.10
C LEU A 254 -1.21 -16.52 -0.04
N GLN A 255 -2.50 -16.49 0.25
CA GLN A 255 -3.54 -16.71 -0.76
C GLN A 255 -3.55 -15.61 -1.82
N ASN A 256 -3.48 -14.35 -1.41
CA ASN A 256 -3.48 -13.21 -2.31
C ASN A 256 -2.21 -13.13 -3.16
N LEU A 257 -1.04 -13.44 -2.61
CA LEU A 257 0.19 -13.53 -3.40
C LEU A 257 0.12 -14.65 -4.45
N ALA A 258 -0.39 -15.83 -4.09
CA ALA A 258 -0.59 -16.92 -5.03
C ALA A 258 -1.60 -16.55 -6.13
N PHE A 259 -2.71 -15.91 -5.75
CA PHE A 259 -3.69 -15.37 -6.68
C PHE A 259 -3.07 -14.35 -7.64
N THR A 260 -2.32 -13.38 -7.13
CA THR A 260 -1.66 -12.34 -7.93
C THR A 260 -0.64 -12.93 -8.92
N CYS A 261 0.06 -14.01 -8.55
CA CYS A 261 0.96 -14.71 -9.48
C CYS A 261 0.23 -15.27 -10.71
N VAL A 262 -1.04 -15.63 -10.57
CA VAL A 262 -1.85 -16.21 -11.66
C VAL A 262 -2.53 -15.13 -12.50
N VAL A 263 -3.11 -14.11 -11.85
CA VAL A 263 -3.95 -13.13 -12.55
C VAL A 263 -3.20 -11.93 -13.08
N SER A 264 -1.99 -11.66 -12.54
CA SER A 264 -1.21 -10.52 -13.00
C SER A 264 -0.66 -10.75 -14.41
N PRO A 265 -0.80 -9.77 -15.32
CA PRO A 265 -0.26 -9.88 -16.68
C PRO A 265 1.28 -9.92 -16.70
N ARG A 266 1.91 -9.43 -15.64
CA ARG A 266 3.39 -9.41 -15.50
C ARG A 266 3.78 -9.64 -14.04
N PRO A 267 3.65 -10.88 -13.50
CA PRO A 267 3.97 -11.15 -12.09
C PRO A 267 5.48 -11.00 -11.78
N ARG A 268 6.31 -10.88 -12.83
CA ARG A 268 7.77 -10.72 -12.76
C ARG A 268 8.38 -11.72 -11.79
N HIS A 269 9.14 -11.29 -10.78
CA HIS A 269 9.73 -12.18 -9.78
C HIS A 269 8.88 -12.36 -8.50
N LEU A 270 7.61 -11.91 -8.51
CA LEU A 270 6.69 -12.14 -7.39
C LEU A 270 6.61 -13.63 -6.95
N PRO A 271 6.59 -14.63 -7.86
CA PRO A 271 6.54 -16.02 -7.44
C PRO A 271 7.73 -16.44 -6.54
N LEU A 272 8.88 -15.76 -6.66
CA LEU A 272 10.07 -16.05 -5.84
C LEU A 272 9.89 -15.66 -4.36
N TYR A 273 8.89 -14.83 -4.05
CA TYR A 273 8.56 -14.44 -2.67
C TYR A 273 7.68 -15.45 -1.95
N LEU A 274 6.94 -16.30 -2.69
CA LEU A 274 6.05 -17.29 -2.08
C LEU A 274 6.78 -18.25 -1.13
N PRO A 275 7.89 -18.90 -1.51
CA PRO A 275 8.60 -19.80 -0.60
C PRO A 275 9.10 -19.11 0.68
N GLY A 276 9.56 -17.86 0.54
CA GLY A 276 10.00 -17.05 1.68
C GLY A 276 8.86 -16.75 2.66
N ASN A 277 7.69 -16.36 2.14
CA ASN A 277 6.50 -16.10 2.95
C ASN A 277 5.93 -17.38 3.58
N VAL A 278 5.92 -18.51 2.87
CA VAL A 278 5.56 -19.82 3.44
C VAL A 278 6.50 -20.17 4.60
N ARG A 279 7.81 -20.07 4.39
CA ARG A 279 8.80 -20.32 5.46
C ARG A 279 8.61 -19.41 6.65
N ARG A 280 8.29 -18.12 6.43
CA ARG A 280 8.01 -17.16 7.49
C ARG A 280 6.75 -17.55 8.26
N PHE A 281 5.66 -17.93 7.58
CA PHE A 281 4.44 -18.43 8.22
C PHE A 281 4.74 -19.63 9.13
N LEU A 282 5.41 -20.65 8.60
CA LEU A 282 5.74 -21.87 9.36
C LEU A 282 6.70 -21.62 10.53
N ARG A 283 7.63 -20.66 10.40
CA ARG A 283 8.49 -20.25 11.51
C ARG A 283 7.71 -19.51 12.62
N THR A 284 6.72 -18.71 12.25
CA THR A 284 5.92 -17.92 13.20
C THR A 284 4.91 -18.79 13.95
N PHE A 285 4.23 -19.70 13.24
CA PHE A 285 3.10 -20.46 13.78
C PHE A 285 3.40 -21.96 13.99
N GLY A 286 4.58 -22.43 13.58
CA GLY A 286 5.00 -23.84 13.64
C GLY A 286 4.62 -24.63 12.40
N SER A 287 5.35 -25.76 12.19
CA SER A 287 5.19 -26.65 11.03
C SER A 287 4.39 -27.91 11.35
N ASN A 288 3.41 -27.81 12.24
CA ASN A 288 2.50 -28.92 12.54
C ASN A 288 1.57 -29.23 11.34
N PRO A 289 0.93 -30.43 11.30
CA PRO A 289 0.08 -30.83 10.17
C PRO A 289 -1.04 -29.86 9.85
N ALA A 290 -1.67 -29.21 10.87
CA ALA A 290 -2.76 -28.27 10.68
C ALA A 290 -2.26 -26.99 9.95
N ASN A 291 -1.10 -26.45 10.31
CA ASN A 291 -0.50 -25.29 9.66
C ASN A 291 -0.04 -25.61 8.24
N LEU A 292 0.53 -26.79 8.00
CA LEU A 292 0.89 -27.25 6.66
C LEU A 292 -0.33 -27.37 5.76
N LEU A 293 -1.43 -27.92 6.29
CA LEU A 293 -2.71 -28.02 5.57
C LEU A 293 -3.26 -26.63 5.25
N GLU A 294 -3.24 -25.69 6.20
CA GLU A 294 -3.72 -24.31 5.97
C GLU A 294 -2.90 -23.59 4.91
N VAL A 295 -1.57 -23.69 4.94
CA VAL A 295 -0.69 -23.13 3.90
C VAL A 295 -1.06 -23.72 2.54
N SER A 296 -1.17 -25.05 2.45
CA SER A 296 -1.53 -25.72 1.20
C SER A 296 -2.89 -25.28 0.68
N ARG A 297 -3.89 -25.22 1.56
CA ARG A 297 -5.23 -24.75 1.23
C ARG A 297 -5.23 -23.32 0.69
N ARG A 298 -4.52 -22.41 1.36
CA ARG A 298 -4.42 -20.99 0.95
C ARG A 298 -3.74 -20.83 -0.40
N LEU A 299 -2.64 -21.51 -0.63
CA LEU A 299 -1.94 -21.49 -1.91
C LEU A 299 -2.81 -22.04 -3.03
N LEU A 300 -3.46 -23.18 -2.81
CA LEU A 300 -4.37 -23.76 -3.80
C LEU A 300 -5.53 -22.83 -4.14
N LEU A 301 -6.21 -22.25 -3.14
CA LEU A 301 -7.28 -21.27 -3.38
C LEU A 301 -6.78 -20.09 -4.21
N GLY A 302 -5.61 -19.54 -3.90
CA GLY A 302 -5.01 -18.47 -4.69
C GLY A 302 -4.72 -18.89 -6.13
N PHE A 303 -4.03 -20.02 -6.32
CA PHE A 303 -3.69 -20.54 -7.66
C PHE A 303 -4.92 -20.92 -8.50
N PHE A 304 -6.03 -21.29 -7.87
CA PHE A 304 -7.32 -21.48 -8.56
C PHE A 304 -8.13 -20.19 -8.76
N GLY A 305 -7.49 -19.04 -8.67
CA GLY A 305 -8.10 -17.74 -8.97
C GLY A 305 -9.08 -17.23 -7.91
N ARG A 306 -8.94 -17.68 -6.65
CA ARG A 306 -9.78 -17.24 -5.53
C ARG A 306 -8.98 -16.36 -4.58
N PRO A 307 -9.12 -15.02 -4.62
CA PRO A 307 -8.48 -14.16 -3.63
C PRO A 307 -9.07 -14.39 -2.24
N ALA A 308 -8.34 -13.98 -1.20
CA ALA A 308 -8.86 -13.97 0.15
C ALA A 308 -9.82 -12.77 0.29
N GLY A 309 -11.04 -13.00 -0.07
CA GLY A 309 -12.11 -11.98 -0.07
C GLY A 309 -13.04 -12.08 1.11
N SER A 310 -14.16 -11.43 0.98
CA SER A 310 -15.21 -10.99 1.88
C SER A 310 -15.91 -12.01 2.80
N ALA A 311 -15.37 -13.17 3.01
CA ALA A 311 -15.93 -14.13 3.97
C ALA A 311 -15.17 -14.06 5.31
N LEU A 312 -15.24 -12.90 5.98
CA LEU A 312 -14.95 -12.73 7.41
C LEU A 312 -16.13 -12.06 8.09
#